data_33f204d8fd6f56e3224154967bea1047
#
_entry.id   33f204d8fd6f56e3224154967bea1047
#
_cell.length_a   1.000
_cell.length_b   1.000
_cell.length_c   1.000
_cell.angle_alpha   90.00
_cell.angle_beta   90.00
_cell.angle_gamma   90.00
#
_symmetry.space_group_name_H-M   'P 1'
#
loop_
_entity.id
_entity.type
_entity.pdbx_description
1 polymer ?
#
loop_
_entity_poly.entity_id
_entity_poly.type
_entity_poly.pdbx_seq_one_letter_code
_entity_poly.pdbx_strand_id
1 'polypeptide(L)'
;HSALTFTLSDGKTVITVPANGTVGTATVTAPDNVYVGTNDPVVMSIATVEGADVGKFEQLTLDKTPVSTSVTDEPGTPGNEGDLVKVTITADQTSVAENVKPTFTVHINTALAHDLVVTLSNNAQVIIKAGETSAPYTHAAQGDDVYNDAGQISLGINSAVDATGATFENLQLGGNASVQVTDTTD
;
A
#
# COMPACT_ATOMS: atom_id res chain seq x y z
N HIS A 1 -37.27 -2.98 30.01
CA HIS A 1 -36.13 -2.05 29.96
C HIS A 1 -35.95 -1.54 28.54
N SER A 2 -35.46 -0.30 28.41
CA SER A 2 -35.11 0.28 27.12
C SER A 2 -33.86 -0.33 26.52
N ALA A 3 -33.58 -0.03 25.25
CA ALA A 3 -32.35 -0.46 24.60
C ALA A 3 -31.11 0.14 25.26
N LEU A 4 -30.03 -0.60 25.30
CA LEU A 4 -28.71 -0.17 25.77
C LEU A 4 -27.75 -0.09 24.59
N THR A 5 -26.92 0.96 24.58
CA THR A 5 -25.93 1.18 23.55
C THR A 5 -24.53 1.14 24.17
N PHE A 6 -23.69 0.28 23.66
CA PHE A 6 -22.30 0.11 24.15
C PHE A 6 -21.35 0.67 23.11
N THR A 7 -20.49 1.58 23.53
CA THR A 7 -19.39 2.06 22.68
C THR A 7 -18.14 1.27 23.02
N LEU A 8 -17.47 0.73 22.02
CA LEU A 8 -16.28 -0.08 22.19
C LEU A 8 -15.02 0.80 22.30
N SER A 9 -13.90 0.14 22.61
CA SER A 9 -12.63 0.81 22.89
C SER A 9 -12.04 1.61 21.73
N ASP A 10 -12.49 1.38 20.49
CA ASP A 10 -12.08 2.16 19.31
C ASP A 10 -12.76 3.54 19.24
N GLY A 11 -13.73 3.81 20.12
CA GLY A 11 -14.49 5.04 20.13
C GLY A 11 -15.49 5.22 18.98
N LYS A 12 -15.65 4.22 18.13
CA LYS A 12 -16.47 4.28 16.91
C LYS A 12 -17.53 3.18 16.83
N THR A 13 -17.17 1.96 17.18
CA THR A 13 -18.06 0.81 17.07
C THR A 13 -19.07 0.84 18.20
N VAL A 14 -20.35 0.74 17.83
CA VAL A 14 -21.47 0.78 18.76
C VAL A 14 -22.27 -0.51 18.64
N ILE A 15 -22.54 -1.14 19.78
CA ILE A 15 -23.40 -2.33 19.87
C ILE A 15 -24.67 -1.93 20.56
N THR A 16 -25.83 -2.24 19.97
CA THR A 16 -27.13 -1.99 20.58
C THR A 16 -27.74 -3.31 21.04
N VAL A 17 -28.04 -3.39 22.34
CA VAL A 17 -28.87 -4.45 22.90
C VAL A 17 -30.31 -3.95 22.89
N PRO A 18 -31.23 -4.60 22.13
CA PRO A 18 -32.61 -4.13 22.03
C PRO A 18 -33.33 -4.14 23.38
N ALA A 19 -34.40 -3.38 23.47
CA ALA A 19 -35.25 -3.38 24.65
C ALA A 19 -35.70 -4.81 24.95
N ASN A 20 -35.57 -5.22 26.21
CA ASN A 20 -35.86 -6.58 26.69
C ASN A 20 -35.01 -7.68 26.06
N GLY A 21 -33.96 -7.30 25.30
CA GLY A 21 -32.98 -8.24 24.77
C GLY A 21 -31.80 -8.44 25.71
N THR A 22 -31.01 -9.47 25.44
CA THR A 22 -29.82 -9.82 26.23
C THR A 22 -28.54 -9.82 25.38
N VAL A 23 -28.65 -9.66 24.06
CA VAL A 23 -27.51 -9.74 23.13
C VAL A 23 -27.62 -8.62 22.09
N GLY A 24 -26.49 -8.00 21.80
CA GLY A 24 -26.30 -7.11 20.68
C GLY A 24 -25.02 -7.50 19.93
N THR A 25 -24.95 -7.19 18.65
CA THR A 25 -23.79 -7.48 17.81
C THR A 25 -23.41 -6.27 16.98
N ALA A 26 -22.12 -6.22 16.59
CA ALA A 26 -21.62 -5.25 15.62
C ALA A 26 -20.57 -5.93 14.76
N THR A 27 -20.39 -5.43 13.55
CA THR A 27 -19.38 -5.91 12.60
C THR A 27 -18.24 -4.90 12.50
N VAL A 28 -17.01 -5.39 12.61
CA VAL A 28 -15.80 -4.59 12.44
C VAL A 28 -15.03 -5.16 11.27
N THR A 29 -14.64 -4.28 10.32
CA THR A 29 -13.80 -4.68 9.21
C THR A 29 -12.36 -4.74 9.66
N ALA A 30 -11.69 -5.89 9.45
CA ALA A 30 -10.29 -6.04 9.74
C ALA A 30 -9.45 -5.15 8.80
N PRO A 31 -8.38 -4.52 9.30
CA PRO A 31 -7.47 -3.78 8.43
C PRO A 31 -6.82 -4.72 7.41
N ASP A 32 -6.70 -4.23 6.19
CA ASP A 32 -6.08 -4.95 5.09
C ASP A 32 -4.91 -4.13 4.53
N ASN A 33 -3.87 -4.82 4.04
CA ASN A 33 -2.70 -4.17 3.44
C ASN A 33 -2.02 -5.09 2.44
N VAL A 34 -1.07 -4.54 1.69
CA VAL A 34 -0.37 -5.28 0.61
C VAL A 34 0.79 -6.15 1.10
N TYR A 35 1.07 -6.16 2.41
CA TYR A 35 2.22 -6.87 2.98
C TYR A 35 1.81 -8.19 3.63
N VAL A 36 2.71 -9.17 3.59
CA VAL A 36 2.51 -10.47 4.24
C VAL A 36 2.84 -10.36 5.73
N GLY A 37 1.95 -10.90 6.58
CA GLY A 37 2.22 -11.09 8.01
C GLY A 37 2.27 -9.84 8.85
N THR A 38 1.78 -8.70 8.34
CA THR A 38 1.83 -7.42 9.05
C THR A 38 0.52 -7.05 9.76
N ASN A 39 -0.43 -7.99 9.82
CA ASN A 39 -1.76 -7.73 10.36
C ASN A 39 -1.76 -7.87 11.88
N ASP A 40 -2.07 -6.77 12.56
CA ASP A 40 -2.29 -6.79 14.00
C ASP A 40 -3.66 -7.39 14.31
N PRO A 41 -3.81 -8.08 15.47
CA PRO A 41 -5.12 -8.58 15.85
C PRO A 41 -6.08 -7.43 16.16
N VAL A 42 -7.36 -7.65 15.87
CA VAL A 42 -8.42 -6.72 16.26
C VAL A 42 -8.75 -6.96 17.72
N VAL A 43 -8.50 -5.97 18.57
CA VAL A 43 -8.74 -6.04 20.01
C VAL A 43 -9.81 -5.03 20.38
N MET A 44 -10.90 -5.50 20.98
CA MET A 44 -12.02 -4.68 21.39
C MET A 44 -12.43 -4.95 22.82
N SER A 45 -12.83 -3.91 23.54
CA SER A 45 -13.43 -3.99 24.87
C SER A 45 -14.56 -2.98 24.95
N ILE A 46 -15.40 -3.12 25.98
CA ILE A 46 -16.47 -2.18 26.24
C ILE A 46 -15.89 -0.96 26.91
N ALA A 47 -16.11 0.23 26.33
CA ALA A 47 -15.65 1.50 26.91
C ALA A 47 -16.76 2.17 27.73
N THR A 48 -17.95 2.34 27.15
CA THR A 48 -19.08 3.03 27.80
C THR A 48 -20.39 2.38 27.46
N VAL A 49 -21.42 2.66 28.28
CA VAL A 49 -22.79 2.26 28.04
C VAL A 49 -23.70 3.49 28.15
N GLU A 50 -24.67 3.57 27.24
CA GLU A 50 -25.69 4.62 27.23
C GLU A 50 -27.08 4.00 27.05
N GLY A 51 -28.11 4.72 27.47
CA GLY A 51 -29.50 4.32 27.32
C GLY A 51 -30.38 4.99 28.38
N ALA A 52 -31.68 5.04 28.12
CA ALA A 52 -32.63 5.73 28.99
C ALA A 52 -32.68 5.13 30.41
N ASP A 53 -32.46 3.83 30.54
CA ASP A 53 -32.54 3.10 31.80
C ASP A 53 -31.20 2.86 32.49
N VAL A 54 -30.08 3.43 31.99
CA VAL A 54 -28.74 3.22 32.57
C VAL A 54 -28.70 3.60 34.05
N GLY A 55 -29.36 4.69 34.43
CA GLY A 55 -29.39 5.14 35.82
C GLY A 55 -30.40 4.38 36.69
N LYS A 56 -31.20 3.46 36.13
CA LYS A 56 -32.24 2.72 36.85
C LYS A 56 -31.80 1.35 37.35
N PHE A 57 -30.60 0.91 36.98
CA PHE A 57 -30.08 -0.36 37.49
C PHE A 57 -29.57 -0.16 38.91
N GLU A 58 -29.87 -1.15 39.78
CA GLU A 58 -29.33 -1.15 41.14
C GLU A 58 -27.81 -1.30 41.10
N GLN A 59 -27.31 -2.12 40.17
CA GLN A 59 -25.87 -2.28 39.95
C GLN A 59 -25.64 -2.59 38.47
N LEU A 60 -24.92 -1.70 37.79
CA LEU A 60 -24.50 -1.89 36.40
C LEU A 60 -22.97 -1.95 36.36
N THR A 61 -22.46 -3.12 36.02
CA THR A 61 -21.01 -3.34 35.93
C THR A 61 -20.64 -3.65 34.50
N LEU A 62 -19.64 -2.96 33.96
CA LEU A 62 -19.10 -3.22 32.63
C LEU A 62 -17.92 -4.18 32.75
N ASP A 63 -17.99 -5.31 32.03
CA ASP A 63 -16.84 -6.16 31.84
C ASP A 63 -15.98 -5.57 30.70
N LYS A 64 -14.86 -4.97 31.08
CA LYS A 64 -13.93 -4.33 30.14
C LYS A 64 -12.80 -5.26 29.70
N THR A 65 -12.94 -6.56 29.90
CA THR A 65 -11.97 -7.54 29.45
C THR A 65 -11.89 -7.49 27.91
N PRO A 66 -10.68 -7.28 27.34
CA PRO A 66 -10.55 -7.19 25.90
C PRO A 66 -10.75 -8.56 25.25
N VAL A 67 -11.35 -8.53 24.06
CA VAL A 67 -11.51 -9.68 23.18
C VAL A 67 -10.64 -9.45 21.95
N SER A 68 -9.80 -10.43 21.62
CA SER A 68 -8.86 -10.36 20.53
C SER A 68 -9.26 -11.34 19.42
N THR A 69 -9.28 -10.84 18.18
CA THR A 69 -9.49 -11.65 16.98
C THR A 69 -8.28 -11.53 16.10
N SER A 70 -7.64 -12.66 15.75
CA SER A 70 -6.49 -12.65 14.86
C SER A 70 -6.92 -12.34 13.42
N VAL A 71 -6.09 -11.58 12.71
CA VAL A 71 -6.29 -11.23 11.32
C VAL A 71 -5.23 -11.95 10.49
N THR A 72 -5.66 -12.69 9.47
CA THR A 72 -4.79 -13.43 8.57
C THR A 72 -4.81 -12.77 7.18
N ASP A 73 -3.69 -12.91 6.47
CA ASP A 73 -3.61 -12.48 5.07
C ASP A 73 -4.57 -13.29 4.20
N GLU A 74 -4.96 -12.72 3.07
CA GLU A 74 -5.72 -13.43 2.07
C GLU A 74 -4.93 -14.65 1.58
N PRO A 75 -5.55 -15.85 1.49
CA PRO A 75 -4.83 -17.02 0.98
C PRO A 75 -4.50 -16.83 -0.50
N GLY A 76 -3.24 -17.03 -0.86
CA GLY A 76 -2.74 -16.95 -2.24
C GLY A 76 -3.18 -18.15 -3.09
N THR A 77 -4.48 -18.35 -3.24
CA THR A 77 -5.06 -19.40 -4.10
C THR A 77 -5.54 -18.81 -5.41
N PRO A 78 -5.64 -19.61 -6.50
CA PRO A 78 -6.21 -19.13 -7.75
C PRO A 78 -7.60 -18.51 -7.54
N GLY A 79 -7.74 -17.22 -7.86
CA GLY A 79 -8.96 -16.44 -7.62
C GLY A 79 -8.94 -15.59 -6.34
N ASN A 80 -7.91 -15.73 -5.51
CA ASN A 80 -7.69 -14.91 -4.33
C ASN A 80 -6.17 -14.72 -4.16
N GLU A 81 -5.61 -13.86 -5.00
CA GLU A 81 -4.15 -13.73 -5.17
C GLU A 81 -3.51 -12.69 -4.24
N GLY A 82 -4.27 -12.16 -3.29
CA GLY A 82 -3.82 -11.07 -2.42
C GLY A 82 -3.81 -9.71 -3.13
N ASP A 83 -3.45 -8.67 -2.40
CA ASP A 83 -3.44 -7.31 -2.92
C ASP A 83 -2.26 -7.08 -3.87
N LEU A 84 -2.57 -6.73 -5.12
CA LEU A 84 -1.57 -6.52 -6.15
C LEU A 84 -0.83 -5.19 -5.98
N VAL A 85 0.50 -5.27 -5.89
CA VAL A 85 1.40 -4.12 -6.08
C VAL A 85 2.07 -4.28 -7.44
N LYS A 86 1.75 -3.37 -8.36
CA LYS A 86 2.30 -3.39 -9.71
C LYS A 86 3.24 -2.19 -9.89
N VAL A 87 4.49 -2.48 -10.24
CA VAL A 87 5.53 -1.48 -10.47
C VAL A 87 5.83 -1.43 -11.96
N THR A 88 5.78 -0.23 -12.55
CA THR A 88 6.03 -0.03 -13.98
C THR A 88 7.00 1.13 -14.18
N ILE A 89 7.64 1.17 -15.35
CA ILE A 89 8.50 2.27 -15.76
C ILE A 89 8.05 2.79 -17.12
N THR A 90 8.05 4.12 -17.28
CA THR A 90 7.73 4.80 -18.53
C THR A 90 8.81 5.80 -18.87
N ALA A 91 9.02 6.06 -20.17
CA ALA A 91 9.92 7.11 -20.64
C ALA A 91 9.15 8.41 -20.77
N ASP A 92 9.75 9.51 -20.31
CA ASP A 92 9.13 10.84 -20.40
C ASP A 92 9.27 11.45 -21.80
N GLN A 93 10.29 11.02 -22.56
CA GLN A 93 10.52 11.43 -23.94
C GLN A 93 10.51 10.21 -24.87
N THR A 94 10.13 10.41 -26.13
CA THR A 94 10.24 9.36 -27.14
C THR A 94 11.63 9.36 -27.80
N SER A 95 12.27 10.52 -27.87
CA SER A 95 13.62 10.68 -28.40
C SER A 95 14.34 11.85 -27.74
N VAL A 96 15.65 11.76 -27.63
CA VAL A 96 16.53 12.83 -27.15
C VAL A 96 17.78 12.87 -28.01
N ALA A 97 18.44 14.03 -28.05
CA ALA A 97 19.77 14.13 -28.63
C ALA A 97 20.79 13.44 -27.71
N GLU A 98 21.90 12.99 -28.25
CA GLU A 98 22.92 12.24 -27.50
C GLU A 98 23.53 13.00 -26.32
N ASN A 99 23.52 14.34 -26.36
CA ASN A 99 24.01 15.18 -25.27
C ASN A 99 22.94 15.49 -24.21
N VAL A 100 21.75 14.95 -24.34
CA VAL A 100 20.61 15.20 -23.45
C VAL A 100 20.40 13.99 -22.54
N LYS A 101 20.17 14.27 -21.27
CA LYS A 101 19.85 13.24 -20.27
C LYS A 101 18.36 12.90 -20.35
N PRO A 102 18.00 11.69 -20.80
CA PRO A 102 16.59 11.30 -20.82
C PRO A 102 16.09 11.05 -19.40
N THR A 103 14.81 11.31 -19.20
CA THR A 103 14.13 11.05 -17.93
C THR A 103 13.09 9.95 -18.07
N PHE A 104 12.93 9.20 -17.00
CA PHE A 104 11.97 8.11 -16.88
C PHE A 104 11.16 8.32 -15.60
N THR A 105 10.00 7.70 -15.53
CA THR A 105 9.18 7.72 -14.32
C THR A 105 8.83 6.29 -13.93
N VAL A 106 9.07 5.95 -12.68
CA VAL A 106 8.64 4.67 -12.09
C VAL A 106 7.32 4.89 -11.38
N HIS A 107 6.35 4.04 -11.63
CA HIS A 107 4.99 4.13 -11.08
C HIS A 107 4.63 2.88 -10.30
N ILE A 108 3.78 3.06 -9.29
CA ILE A 108 3.09 1.97 -8.61
C ILE A 108 1.59 2.24 -8.64
N ASN A 109 0.80 1.16 -8.62
CA ASN A 109 -0.66 1.25 -8.70
C ASN A 109 -1.34 1.68 -7.41
N THR A 110 -0.62 1.66 -6.28
CA THR A 110 -1.16 2.03 -4.97
C THR A 110 -0.07 2.66 -4.11
N ALA A 111 -0.44 3.62 -3.27
CA ALA A 111 0.49 4.21 -2.31
C ALA A 111 0.81 3.19 -1.21
N LEU A 112 2.07 3.13 -0.80
CA LEU A 112 2.55 2.18 0.21
C LEU A 112 2.79 2.88 1.54
N ALA A 113 2.78 2.09 2.61
CA ALA A 113 3.05 2.58 3.96
C ALA A 113 4.55 2.86 4.21
N HIS A 114 5.42 2.27 3.41
CA HIS A 114 6.88 2.41 3.51
C HIS A 114 7.47 2.83 2.17
N ASP A 115 8.71 3.30 2.20
CA ASP A 115 9.47 3.58 0.98
C ASP A 115 9.69 2.28 0.18
N LEU A 116 9.59 2.38 -1.14
CA LEU A 116 9.85 1.26 -2.05
C LEU A 116 11.16 1.53 -2.80
N VAL A 117 12.10 0.60 -2.71
CA VAL A 117 13.38 0.67 -3.43
C VAL A 117 13.26 -0.14 -4.71
N VAL A 118 13.28 0.54 -5.85
CA VAL A 118 13.17 -0.07 -7.18
C VAL A 118 14.56 -0.10 -7.82
N THR A 119 15.02 -1.29 -8.22
CA THR A 119 16.29 -1.44 -8.94
C THR A 119 15.98 -1.63 -10.42
N LEU A 120 16.55 -0.78 -11.25
CA LEU A 120 16.39 -0.81 -12.70
C LEU A 120 17.38 -1.78 -13.36
N SER A 121 17.18 -2.05 -14.64
CA SER A 121 18.01 -2.99 -15.40
C SER A 121 19.47 -2.56 -15.53
N ASN A 122 19.77 -1.29 -15.36
CA ASN A 122 21.13 -0.75 -15.33
C ASN A 122 21.73 -0.68 -13.91
N ASN A 123 21.10 -1.32 -12.93
CA ASN A 123 21.45 -1.32 -11.49
C ASN A 123 21.23 0.02 -10.79
N ALA A 124 20.62 1.01 -11.43
CA ALA A 124 20.23 2.25 -10.76
C ALA A 124 19.07 1.99 -9.80
N GLN A 125 19.03 2.71 -8.70
CA GLN A 125 17.98 2.61 -7.70
C GLN A 125 17.12 3.86 -7.72
N VAL A 126 15.80 3.65 -7.68
CA VAL A 126 14.79 4.71 -7.59
C VAL A 126 13.95 4.44 -6.35
N ILE A 127 13.77 5.45 -5.52
CA ILE A 127 12.99 5.31 -4.28
C ILE A 127 11.66 6.02 -4.47
N ILE A 128 10.56 5.25 -4.36
CA ILE A 128 9.20 5.81 -4.27
C ILE A 128 8.89 5.96 -2.78
N LYS A 129 8.71 7.19 -2.33
CA LYS A 129 8.47 7.48 -0.92
C LYS A 129 7.12 6.95 -0.46
N ALA A 130 7.03 6.61 0.82
CA ALA A 130 5.77 6.23 1.46
C ALA A 130 4.69 7.27 1.15
N GLY A 131 3.51 6.80 0.75
CA GLY A 131 2.39 7.66 0.38
C GLY A 131 2.41 8.21 -1.04
N GLU A 132 3.50 8.01 -1.79
CA GLU A 132 3.61 8.43 -3.20
C GLU A 132 3.40 7.24 -4.14
N THR A 133 3.04 7.55 -5.40
CA THR A 133 2.77 6.53 -6.43
C THR A 133 3.73 6.61 -7.62
N SER A 134 4.69 7.52 -7.59
CA SER A 134 5.67 7.67 -8.67
C SER A 134 6.96 8.32 -8.17
N ALA A 135 8.05 8.10 -8.90
CA ALA A 135 9.32 8.78 -8.68
C ALA A 135 10.06 8.93 -10.01
N PRO A 136 10.73 10.06 -10.23
CA PRO A 136 11.49 10.30 -11.46
C PRO A 136 12.88 9.65 -11.40
N TYR A 137 13.41 9.32 -12.56
CA TYR A 137 14.79 8.89 -12.74
C TYR A 137 15.41 9.59 -13.95
N THR A 138 16.57 10.19 -13.76
CA THR A 138 17.35 10.83 -14.84
C THR A 138 18.52 9.93 -15.20
N HIS A 139 18.52 9.46 -16.44
CA HIS A 139 19.62 8.66 -16.98
C HIS A 139 20.76 9.57 -17.46
N ALA A 140 21.99 9.10 -17.38
CA ALA A 140 23.13 9.83 -17.92
C ALA A 140 22.97 9.99 -19.44
N ALA A 141 23.45 11.11 -19.99
CA ALA A 141 23.54 11.29 -21.44
C ALA A 141 24.48 10.26 -22.06
N GLN A 142 24.17 9.86 -23.29
CA GLN A 142 25.00 8.86 -23.98
C GLN A 142 26.41 9.38 -24.29
N GLY A 143 26.55 10.69 -24.42
CA GLY A 143 27.81 11.35 -24.74
C GLY A 143 27.96 11.60 -26.23
N ASP A 144 28.52 12.76 -26.55
CA ASP A 144 28.83 13.19 -27.92
C ASP A 144 30.14 12.55 -28.35
N ASP A 145 30.12 11.81 -29.43
CA ASP A 145 31.31 11.16 -29.95
C ASP A 145 31.41 11.44 -31.48
N VAL A 146 32.60 11.32 -32.03
CA VAL A 146 32.85 11.64 -33.45
C VAL A 146 32.26 10.58 -34.41
N TYR A 147 31.65 9.55 -33.89
CA TYR A 147 31.02 8.50 -34.69
C TYR A 147 29.50 8.66 -34.67
N ASN A 148 28.85 8.25 -35.73
CA ASN A 148 27.40 8.31 -35.84
C ASN A 148 26.78 7.18 -35.05
N ASP A 149 26.51 7.43 -33.77
CA ASP A 149 26.03 6.44 -32.81
C ASP A 149 24.60 6.70 -32.37
N ALA A 150 23.70 6.87 -33.36
CA ALA A 150 22.28 6.86 -33.06
C ALA A 150 21.92 5.54 -32.38
N GLY A 151 21.37 5.61 -31.20
CA GLY A 151 21.08 4.42 -30.37
C GLY A 151 19.75 4.50 -29.68
N GLN A 152 19.58 3.57 -28.76
CA GLN A 152 18.38 3.49 -27.96
C GLN A 152 18.78 3.20 -26.51
N ILE A 153 18.16 3.94 -25.58
CA ILE A 153 18.27 3.66 -24.15
C ILE A 153 17.01 2.91 -23.73
N SER A 154 17.17 1.70 -23.24
CA SER A 154 16.06 0.85 -22.79
C SER A 154 16.28 0.47 -21.34
N LEU A 155 15.29 0.71 -20.50
CA LEU A 155 15.30 0.38 -19.08
C LEU A 155 14.11 -0.46 -18.71
N GLY A 156 14.34 -1.48 -17.89
CA GLY A 156 13.32 -2.28 -17.25
C GLY A 156 13.50 -2.27 -15.74
N ILE A 157 12.65 -3.00 -15.06
CA ILE A 157 12.70 -3.14 -13.60
C ILE A 157 13.24 -4.52 -13.27
N ASN A 158 14.35 -4.59 -12.53
CA ASN A 158 14.92 -5.86 -12.05
C ASN A 158 14.27 -6.31 -10.75
N SER A 159 14.03 -5.38 -9.83
CA SER A 159 13.45 -5.72 -8.54
C SER A 159 12.80 -4.50 -7.89
N ALA A 160 11.90 -4.76 -6.96
CA ALA A 160 11.30 -3.76 -6.10
C ALA A 160 11.17 -4.36 -4.70
N VAL A 161 11.73 -3.71 -3.70
CA VAL A 161 11.74 -4.20 -2.33
C VAL A 161 11.29 -3.10 -1.38
N ASP A 162 10.57 -3.51 -0.33
CA ASP A 162 10.22 -2.61 0.75
C ASP A 162 11.48 -2.21 1.53
N ALA A 163 11.63 -0.93 1.84
CA ALA A 163 12.81 -0.43 2.55
C ALA A 163 12.97 -1.02 3.95
N THR A 164 11.86 -1.48 4.56
CA THR A 164 11.88 -2.15 5.87
C THR A 164 12.08 -3.66 5.78
N GLY A 165 12.08 -4.22 4.57
CA GLY A 165 12.21 -5.65 4.35
C GLY A 165 10.89 -6.42 4.37
N ALA A 166 9.74 -5.75 4.44
CA ALA A 166 8.43 -6.39 4.40
C ALA A 166 8.20 -7.10 3.05
N THR A 167 7.47 -8.21 3.08
CA THR A 167 7.15 -8.98 1.88
C THR A 167 5.76 -8.63 1.39
N PHE A 168 5.61 -8.41 0.07
CA PHE A 168 4.31 -8.14 -0.56
C PHE A 168 3.53 -9.42 -0.78
N GLU A 169 2.20 -9.33 -0.66
CA GLU A 169 1.30 -10.45 -0.95
C GLU A 169 1.36 -10.84 -2.42
N ASN A 170 1.34 -9.85 -3.32
CA ASN A 170 1.43 -10.06 -4.76
C ASN A 170 2.15 -8.88 -5.40
N LEU A 171 3.39 -9.10 -5.84
CA LEU A 171 4.22 -8.08 -6.49
C LEU A 171 4.40 -8.44 -7.96
N GLN A 172 4.05 -7.51 -8.84
CA GLN A 172 4.30 -7.63 -10.28
C GLN A 172 5.20 -6.50 -10.75
N LEU A 173 6.23 -6.86 -11.50
CA LEU A 173 7.14 -5.92 -12.14
C LEU A 173 6.82 -5.91 -13.63
N GLY A 174 6.57 -4.73 -14.18
CA GLY A 174 6.15 -4.65 -15.56
C GLY A 174 6.75 -3.47 -16.30
N GLY A 175 6.70 -3.58 -17.63
CA GLY A 175 7.09 -2.53 -18.54
C GLY A 175 8.59 -2.44 -18.78
N ASN A 176 8.92 -2.12 -20.01
CA ASN A 176 10.21 -1.62 -20.41
C ASN A 176 9.98 -0.25 -21.04
N ALA A 177 10.84 0.70 -20.73
CA ALA A 177 10.77 2.04 -21.29
C ALA A 177 11.96 2.24 -22.20
N SER A 178 11.72 2.84 -23.36
CA SER A 178 12.77 3.06 -24.37
C SER A 178 12.74 4.50 -24.85
N VAL A 179 13.92 5.08 -25.05
CA VAL A 179 14.12 6.40 -25.62
C VAL A 179 15.08 6.26 -26.79
N GLN A 180 14.71 6.81 -27.94
CA GLN A 180 15.61 6.91 -29.09
C GLN A 180 16.64 8.00 -28.84
N VAL A 181 17.89 7.73 -29.14
CA VAL A 181 18.97 8.72 -29.08
C VAL A 181 19.34 9.10 -30.50
N THR A 182 19.23 10.36 -30.81
CA THR A 182 19.55 10.89 -32.14
C THR A 182 20.89 11.61 -32.13
N ASP A 183 21.65 11.41 -33.19
CA ASP A 183 22.92 12.09 -33.39
C ASP A 183 22.71 13.58 -33.50
N THR A 184 23.59 14.38 -32.88
CA THR A 184 23.61 15.82 -33.03
C THR A 184 24.49 16.15 -34.24
N THR A 185 23.89 16.52 -35.32
CA THR A 185 24.65 17.04 -36.47
C THR A 185 25.15 18.43 -36.14
N ASP A 186 26.45 18.56 -36.00
CA ASP A 186 27.13 19.84 -35.92
C ASP A 186 27.09 20.58 -37.26
#